data_992836d750ef141c7c3cdcf24fdcd06c
#
_entry.id   992836d750ef141c7c3cdcf24fdcd06c
#
_cell.length_a   1.000
_cell.length_b   1.000
_cell.length_c   1.000
_cell.angle_alpha   90.00
_cell.angle_beta   90.00
_cell.angle_gamma   90.00
#
_symmetry.space_group_name_H-M   'P 1'
#
loop_
_entity.id
_entity.type
_entity.pdbx_description
1 polymer ?
#
loop_
_entity_poly.entity_id
_entity_poly.type
_entity_poly.pdbx_seq_one_letter_code
_entity_poly.pdbx_strand_id
1 'polypeptide(L)' 'MKRITIFLNSGEHINIPADEMDCRDEVLRAWRGEDLVVYADASAVICAYLSEKG' A
#
# COMPACT_ATOMS: atom_id res chain seq x y z
N MET A 1 -4.23 4.47 14.48
CA MET A 1 -4.70 3.88 13.20
C MET A 1 -3.54 3.77 12.23
N LYS A 2 -3.38 2.64 11.61
CA LYS A 2 -2.33 2.43 10.62
C LYS A 2 -2.76 2.96 9.26
N ARG A 3 -1.80 3.47 8.53
CA ARG A 3 -2.02 3.95 7.17
C ARG A 3 -0.90 3.43 6.27
N ILE A 4 -1.22 3.19 5.03
CA ILE A 4 -0.24 2.84 4.03
C ILE A 4 0.04 4.05 3.15
N THR A 5 1.31 4.27 2.85
CA THR A 5 1.73 5.29 1.90
C THR A 5 2.43 4.58 0.75
N ILE A 6 2.00 4.87 -0.46
CA ILE A 6 2.54 4.25 -1.67
C ILE A 6 2.96 5.35 -2.62
N PHE A 7 4.21 5.29 -3.11
CA PHE A 7 4.71 6.21 -4.13
C PHE A 7 4.80 5.45 -5.45
N LEU A 8 4.14 5.98 -6.46
CA LEU A 8 4.07 5.36 -7.78
C LEU A 8 5.09 6.01 -8.72
N ASN A 9 5.53 5.24 -9.70
CA ASN A 9 6.51 5.72 -10.67
C ASN A 9 5.94 6.79 -11.61
N SER A 10 4.64 6.99 -11.60
CA SER A 10 3.98 8.08 -12.33
C SER A 10 4.12 9.44 -11.66
N GLY A 11 4.65 9.47 -10.43
CA GLY A 11 4.74 10.67 -9.62
C GLY A 11 3.59 10.86 -8.65
N GLU A 12 2.59 9.99 -8.72
CA GLU A 12 1.46 10.05 -7.81
C GLU A 12 1.80 9.33 -6.51
N HIS A 13 1.06 9.65 -5.46
CA HIS A 13 1.16 8.92 -4.21
C HIS A 13 -0.22 8.69 -3.63
N ILE A 14 -0.32 7.64 -2.82
CA ILE A 14 -1.55 7.22 -2.18
C ILE A 14 -1.28 7.12 -0.68
N ASN A 15 -2.20 7.63 0.13
CA ASN A 15 -2.15 7.47 1.58
C ASN A 15 -3.55 7.16 2.07
N ILE A 16 -3.75 5.94 2.52
CA ILE A 16 -5.08 5.46 2.93
C ILE A 16 -4.96 4.61 4.20
N PRO A 17 -6.04 4.48 4.96
CA PRO A 17 -6.05 3.58 6.10
C PRO A 17 -5.84 2.13 5.67
N ALA A 18 -4.91 1.43 6.31
CA ALA A 18 -4.67 0.02 6.05
C ALA A 18 -3.95 -0.58 7.26
N ASP A 19 -4.20 -1.84 7.54
CA ASP A 19 -3.62 -2.54 8.67
C ASP A 19 -2.42 -3.40 8.29
N GLU A 20 -2.43 -3.93 7.07
CA GLU A 20 -1.40 -4.86 6.61
C GLU A 20 -1.09 -4.61 5.15
N MET A 21 0.10 -4.97 4.75
CA MET A 21 0.47 -4.99 3.35
C MET A 21 1.37 -6.19 3.05
N ASP A 22 1.36 -6.61 1.80
CA ASP A 22 2.12 -7.75 1.33
C ASP A 22 2.55 -7.48 -0.11
N CYS A 23 3.74 -7.93 -0.46
CA CYS A 23 4.22 -7.84 -1.83
C CYS A 23 4.67 -9.23 -2.25
N ARG A 24 3.89 -9.87 -3.11
CA ARG A 24 4.16 -11.22 -3.62
C ARG A 24 3.86 -11.28 -5.11
N ASP A 25 4.64 -12.08 -5.83
CA ASP A 25 4.40 -12.35 -7.24
C ASP A 25 4.25 -11.07 -8.05
N GLU A 26 5.07 -10.07 -7.70
CA GLU A 26 5.08 -8.77 -8.37
C GLU A 26 3.78 -8.00 -8.20
N VAL A 27 3.04 -8.29 -7.13
CA VAL A 27 1.79 -7.59 -6.79
C VAL A 27 1.88 -7.06 -5.37
N LEU A 28 1.57 -5.78 -5.22
CA LEU A 28 1.44 -5.13 -3.92
C LEU A 28 -0.02 -5.16 -3.50
N ARG A 29 -0.27 -5.69 -2.32
CA ARG A 29 -1.61 -5.74 -1.75
C ARG A 29 -1.62 -5.15 -0.37
N ALA A 30 -2.71 -4.51 -0.01
CA ALA A 30 -2.90 -4.00 1.34
C ALA A 30 -4.34 -4.24 1.76
N TRP A 31 -4.51 -4.44 3.05
CA TRP A 31 -5.81 -4.76 3.63
C TRP A 31 -6.12 -3.84 4.79
N ARG A 32 -7.39 -3.58 4.95
CA ARG A 32 -7.93 -2.94 6.14
C ARG A 32 -8.90 -3.93 6.75
N GLY A 33 -8.48 -4.58 7.85
CA GLY A 33 -9.23 -5.70 8.38
C GLY A 33 -9.28 -6.82 7.37
N GLU A 34 -10.47 -7.19 6.91
CA GLU A 34 -10.65 -8.23 5.91
C GLU A 34 -10.79 -7.70 4.49
N ASP A 35 -10.80 -6.38 4.34
CA ASP A 35 -11.03 -5.75 3.05
C ASP A 35 -9.71 -5.48 2.33
N LEU A 36 -9.63 -5.90 1.08
CA LEU A 36 -8.51 -5.57 0.22
C LEU A 36 -8.70 -4.13 -0.27
N VAL A 37 -7.80 -3.24 0.12
CA VAL A 37 -7.92 -1.81 -0.20
C VAL A 37 -6.91 -1.36 -1.25
N VAL A 38 -5.85 -2.13 -1.49
CA VAL A 38 -4.87 -1.83 -2.53
C VAL A 38 -4.53 -3.11 -3.29
N TYR A 39 -4.51 -3.00 -4.60
CA TYR A 39 -4.04 -4.05 -5.48
C TYR A 39 -3.31 -3.36 -6.64
N ALA A 40 -2.00 -3.47 -6.67
CA ALA A 40 -1.19 -2.77 -7.64
C ALA A 40 -0.04 -3.63 -8.13
N ASP A 41 0.37 -3.41 -9.38
CA ASP A 41 1.55 -4.05 -9.93
C ASP A 41 2.78 -3.45 -9.23
N ALA A 42 3.62 -4.28 -8.66
CA ALA A 42 4.80 -3.83 -7.95
C ALA A 42 5.76 -3.04 -8.85
N SER A 43 5.74 -3.31 -10.16
CA SER A 43 6.59 -2.57 -11.09
C SER A 43 6.18 -1.10 -11.22
N ALA A 44 4.95 -0.76 -10.83
CA ALA A 44 4.47 0.62 -10.84
C ALA A 44 4.77 1.35 -9.53
N VAL A 45 5.29 0.65 -8.53
CA VAL A 45 5.50 1.18 -7.18
C VAL A 45 6.98 1.47 -6.96
N ILE A 46 7.30 2.70 -6.55
CA ILE A 46 8.67 3.05 -6.17
C ILE A 46 8.93 2.57 -4.75
N CYS A 47 8.04 2.89 -3.83
CA CYS A 47 8.13 2.41 -2.46
C CYS A 47 6.75 2.42 -1.81
N ALA A 48 6.61 1.61 -0.78
CA ALA A 48 5.38 1.56 0.01
C ALA A 48 5.75 1.21 1.44
N TYR A 49 5.04 1.81 2.39
CA TYR A 49 5.27 1.51 3.80
C TYR A 49 4.02 1.75 4.62
N LEU A 50 3.96 1.03 5.73
CA LEU A 50 2.91 1.26 6.74
C LEU A 50 3.46 2.18 7.81
N SER A 51 2.61 3.08 8.27
CA SER A 51 2.92 3.92 9.41
C SER A 51 1.75 3.94 10.36
N GLU A 52 2.01 4.20 11.62
CA GLU A 52 0.97 4.31 12.62
C GLU A 52 0.88 5.75 13.08
N LYS A 53 -0.33 6.29 12.98
CA LYS A 53 -0.63 7.62 13.50
C LYS A 53 -1.50 7.47 14.72
N GLY A 54 -0.95 7.87 15.84
CA GLY A 54 -1.65 7.79 17.10
C GLY A 54 -2.78 8.80 17.24
#